data_f829aaa385cd5b0d9db449d13b4cd406
#
_entry.id   f829aaa385cd5b0d9db449d13b4cd406
#
_cell.length_a   1.000
_cell.length_b   1.000
_cell.length_c   1.000
_cell.angle_alpha   90.00
_cell.angle_beta   90.00
_cell.angle_gamma   90.00
#
_symmetry.space_group_name_H-M   'P 1'
#
loop_
_entity.id
_entity.type
_entity.pdbx_description
1 polymer ?
#
loop_
_entity_poly.entity_id
_entity_poly.type
_entity_poly.pdbx_seq_one_letter_code
_entity_poly.pdbx_strand_id
1 'polypeptide(L)'
;RIDNYPGLPQISGKELLSRFRAQAADMGVVIIEQLARQIMPSGDIYMTLVGNDIIESRAIVLAMGAARPKLLPGEEELLGRGVSWCGTCDGMFYRGKKVAVLSAWTGGIEEAEFLAGLASEVDYYLLAQHAQPENPPYRLCEGKPQSIRREENQLVLVTDAGEYRYDGIFIFRPAVSPDTLLPGLKTEGAFIPVDRRMA
;
A
#
# COMPACT_ATOMS: atom_id res chain seq x y z
N ARG A 1 -15.72 -5.69 -2.32
CA ARG A 1 -16.20 -7.00 -2.77
C ARG A 1 -15.07 -7.68 -3.52
N ILE A 2 -14.82 -8.97 -3.25
CA ILE A 2 -13.76 -9.78 -3.85
C ILE A 2 -14.44 -10.79 -4.75
N ASP A 3 -14.16 -10.74 -6.04
CA ASP A 3 -14.78 -11.60 -7.05
C ASP A 3 -13.84 -12.68 -7.58
N ASN A 4 -12.54 -12.52 -7.41
CA ASN A 4 -11.48 -13.38 -7.96
C ASN A 4 -10.84 -14.34 -6.96
N TYR A 5 -11.44 -14.57 -5.77
CA TYR A 5 -10.96 -15.60 -4.85
C TYR A 5 -11.61 -16.96 -5.19
N PRO A 6 -10.83 -17.97 -5.60
CA PRO A 6 -11.39 -19.27 -6.01
C PRO A 6 -12.24 -19.91 -4.89
N GLY A 7 -13.46 -20.35 -5.24
CA GLY A 7 -14.40 -20.98 -4.33
C GLY A 7 -15.24 -20.02 -3.48
N LEU A 8 -14.92 -18.72 -3.45
CA LEU A 8 -15.65 -17.70 -2.66
C LEU A 8 -15.93 -16.45 -3.50
N PRO A 9 -16.74 -16.55 -4.58
CA PRO A 9 -17.05 -15.38 -5.40
C PRO A 9 -17.92 -14.39 -4.60
N GLN A 10 -17.74 -13.11 -4.89
CA GLN A 10 -18.58 -12.02 -4.37
C GLN A 10 -18.54 -11.84 -2.84
N ILE A 11 -17.48 -12.31 -2.18
CA ILE A 11 -17.30 -12.18 -0.74
C ILE A 11 -16.74 -10.80 -0.37
N SER A 12 -17.12 -10.28 0.80
CA SER A 12 -16.46 -9.08 1.36
C SER A 12 -15.09 -9.45 1.94
N GLY A 13 -14.12 -8.50 1.94
CA GLY A 13 -12.82 -8.74 2.57
C GLY A 13 -12.93 -9.08 4.06
N LYS A 14 -13.88 -8.46 4.76
CA LYS A 14 -14.16 -8.75 6.18
C LYS A 14 -14.63 -10.20 6.39
N GLU A 15 -15.54 -10.66 5.56
CA GLU A 15 -16.07 -12.03 5.65
C GLU A 15 -14.99 -13.05 5.27
N LEU A 16 -14.21 -12.78 4.22
CA LEU A 16 -13.09 -13.65 3.82
C LEU A 16 -12.08 -13.83 4.96
N LEU A 17 -11.64 -12.73 5.56
CA LEU A 17 -10.73 -12.76 6.71
C LEU A 17 -11.33 -13.49 7.91
N SER A 18 -12.64 -13.32 8.18
CA SER A 18 -13.33 -14.04 9.25
C SER A 18 -13.29 -15.55 9.04
N ARG A 19 -13.51 -16.02 7.81
CA ARG A 19 -13.42 -17.45 7.45
C ARG A 19 -12.01 -17.99 7.60
N PHE A 20 -10.99 -17.24 7.17
CA PHE A 20 -9.59 -17.65 7.36
C PHE A 20 -9.23 -17.79 8.82
N ARG A 21 -9.68 -16.84 9.66
CA ARG A 21 -9.43 -16.87 11.10
C ARG A 21 -10.11 -18.06 11.78
N ALA A 22 -11.37 -18.32 11.43
CA ALA A 22 -12.11 -19.46 11.95
C ALA A 22 -11.40 -20.77 11.60
N GLN A 23 -11.02 -20.96 10.35
CA GLN A 23 -10.29 -22.16 9.89
C GLN A 23 -8.95 -22.32 10.62
N ALA A 24 -8.18 -21.25 10.79
CA ALA A 24 -6.92 -21.31 11.53
C ALA A 24 -7.13 -21.71 13.00
N ALA A 25 -8.15 -21.15 13.66
CA ALA A 25 -8.50 -21.49 15.03
C ALA A 25 -8.95 -22.97 15.17
N ASP A 26 -9.76 -23.47 14.23
CA ASP A 26 -10.20 -24.87 14.18
C ASP A 26 -9.03 -25.84 14.01
N MET A 27 -7.95 -25.39 13.37
CA MET A 27 -6.69 -26.14 13.25
C MET A 27 -5.77 -26.01 14.47
N GLY A 28 -6.21 -25.34 15.55
CA GLY A 28 -5.46 -25.17 16.78
C GLY A 28 -4.44 -24.04 16.78
N VAL A 29 -4.50 -23.12 15.79
CA VAL A 29 -3.62 -21.94 15.75
C VAL A 29 -4.06 -20.93 16.81
N VAL A 30 -3.13 -20.49 17.65
CA VAL A 30 -3.36 -19.40 18.61
C VAL A 30 -3.23 -18.07 17.89
N ILE A 31 -4.29 -17.27 17.86
CA ILE A 31 -4.32 -15.96 17.23
C ILE A 31 -4.24 -14.88 18.31
N ILE A 32 -3.19 -14.07 18.29
CA ILE A 32 -2.97 -12.97 19.22
C ILE A 32 -3.23 -11.65 18.49
N GLU A 33 -4.23 -10.89 18.94
CA GLU A 33 -4.58 -9.60 18.34
C GLU A 33 -3.81 -8.44 19.00
N GLN A 34 -2.50 -8.50 18.88
CA GLN A 34 -1.60 -7.47 19.41
C GLN A 34 -0.51 -7.14 18.40
N LEU A 35 0.06 -5.95 18.53
CA LEU A 35 1.15 -5.49 17.68
C LEU A 35 2.46 -6.18 18.07
N ALA A 36 3.07 -6.92 17.13
CA ALA A 36 4.46 -7.31 17.22
C ALA A 36 5.34 -6.08 16.97
N ARG A 37 6.15 -5.70 17.94
CA ARG A 37 6.94 -4.47 17.90
C ARG A 37 8.37 -4.70 17.46
N GLN A 38 8.94 -5.83 17.85
CA GLN A 38 10.34 -6.16 17.56
C GLN A 38 10.55 -7.66 17.60
N ILE A 39 11.43 -8.15 16.75
CA ILE A 39 11.94 -9.52 16.74
C ILE A 39 13.43 -9.45 17.02
N MET A 40 13.89 -10.21 17.98
CA MET A 40 15.30 -10.30 18.38
C MET A 40 15.78 -11.75 18.24
N PRO A 41 16.72 -12.04 17.34
CA PRO A 41 17.41 -13.33 17.33
C PRO A 41 18.20 -13.53 18.62
N SER A 42 18.09 -14.73 19.22
CA SER A 42 18.80 -15.11 20.45
C SER A 42 19.25 -16.57 20.37
N GLY A 43 20.45 -16.82 19.85
CA GLY A 43 20.93 -18.17 19.58
C GLY A 43 20.05 -18.89 18.56
N ASP A 44 19.47 -20.03 18.95
CA ASP A 44 18.62 -20.85 18.06
C ASP A 44 17.11 -20.50 18.13
N ILE A 45 16.77 -19.41 18.80
CA ILE A 45 15.38 -18.95 18.96
C ILE A 45 15.24 -17.48 18.55
N TYR A 46 14.00 -17.09 18.35
CA TYR A 46 13.57 -15.70 18.17
C TYR A 46 12.72 -15.28 19.36
N MET A 47 13.00 -14.10 19.88
CA MET A 47 12.20 -13.45 20.91
C MET A 47 11.39 -12.33 20.25
N THR A 48 10.07 -12.45 20.26
CA THR A 48 9.18 -11.43 19.65
C THR A 48 8.45 -10.67 20.74
N LEU A 49 8.63 -9.35 20.77
CA LEU A 49 7.88 -8.46 21.66
C LEU A 49 6.49 -8.23 21.06
N VAL A 50 5.45 -8.76 21.71
CA VAL A 50 4.04 -8.67 21.31
C VAL A 50 3.25 -7.96 22.42
N GLY A 51 2.83 -6.73 22.18
CA GLY A 51 2.31 -5.88 23.26
C GLY A 51 3.36 -5.63 24.33
N ASN A 52 3.17 -6.21 25.52
CA ASN A 52 4.11 -6.17 26.66
C ASN A 52 4.74 -7.55 26.97
N ASP A 53 4.40 -8.57 26.19
CA ASP A 53 4.85 -9.94 26.40
C ASP A 53 5.97 -10.29 25.40
N ILE A 54 6.84 -11.22 25.80
CA ILE A 54 7.86 -11.80 24.93
C ILE A 54 7.42 -13.23 24.58
N ILE A 55 7.31 -13.48 23.28
CA ILE A 55 7.00 -14.82 22.74
C ILE A 55 8.26 -15.40 22.13
N GLU A 56 8.64 -16.58 22.61
CA GLU A 56 9.76 -17.35 22.07
C GLU A 56 9.28 -18.27 20.94
N SER A 57 10.07 -18.34 19.87
CA SER A 57 9.81 -19.26 18.76
C SER A 57 11.10 -19.75 18.11
N ARG A 58 11.06 -20.92 17.47
CA ARG A 58 12.20 -21.48 16.72
C ARG A 58 12.24 -21.01 15.26
N ALA A 59 11.14 -20.48 14.77
CA ALA A 59 11.04 -19.96 13.41
C ALA A 59 10.03 -18.81 13.36
N ILE A 60 10.22 -17.91 12.40
CA ILE A 60 9.32 -16.78 12.13
C ILE A 60 8.90 -16.83 10.67
N VAL A 61 7.63 -16.62 10.41
CA VAL A 61 7.09 -16.35 9.07
C VAL A 61 6.62 -14.89 9.03
N LEU A 62 7.28 -14.06 8.22
CA LEU A 62 6.91 -12.67 8.02
C LEU A 62 5.86 -12.58 6.91
N ALA A 63 4.59 -12.42 7.28
CA ALA A 63 3.46 -12.28 6.36
C ALA A 63 2.67 -10.99 6.66
N MET A 64 3.38 -9.88 6.86
CA MET A 64 2.87 -8.62 7.40
C MET A 64 2.00 -7.83 6.42
N GLY A 65 2.03 -8.18 5.14
CA GLY A 65 1.47 -7.33 4.08
C GLY A 65 2.22 -6.00 3.96
N ALA A 66 1.59 -5.03 3.32
CA ALA A 66 2.10 -3.67 3.27
C ALA A 66 1.62 -2.87 4.51
N ALA A 67 2.52 -2.06 5.10
CA ALA A 67 2.12 -1.18 6.18
C ALA A 67 1.09 -0.16 5.69
N ARG A 68 0.18 0.22 6.59
CA ARG A 68 -0.76 1.30 6.33
C ARG A 68 -0.11 2.64 6.71
N PRO A 69 0.34 3.43 5.75
CA PRO A 69 0.82 4.78 6.03
C PRO A 69 -0.35 5.66 6.50
N LYS A 70 -0.02 6.83 7.05
CA LYS A 70 -1.03 7.84 7.36
C LYS A 70 -1.75 8.25 6.08
N LEU A 71 -3.05 7.96 6.02
CA LEU A 71 -3.88 8.30 4.87
C LEU A 71 -4.19 9.80 4.85
N LEU A 72 -4.45 10.32 3.66
CA LEU A 72 -5.02 11.65 3.50
C LEU A 72 -6.52 11.63 3.90
N PRO A 73 -7.05 12.70 4.48
CA PRO A 73 -8.48 12.85 4.67
C PRO A 73 -9.25 12.62 3.36
N GLY A 74 -10.28 11.77 3.39
CA GLY A 74 -11.09 11.38 2.23
C GLY A 74 -10.52 10.22 1.40
N GLU A 75 -9.27 9.83 1.60
CA GLU A 75 -8.63 8.75 0.82
C GLU A 75 -9.32 7.40 0.99
N GLU A 76 -9.55 6.96 2.24
CA GLU A 76 -10.15 5.66 2.53
C GLU A 76 -11.60 5.56 2.06
N GLU A 77 -12.37 6.64 2.22
CA GLU A 77 -13.79 6.71 1.81
C GLU A 77 -13.95 6.63 0.30
N LEU A 78 -12.96 7.13 -0.45
CA LEU A 78 -12.98 7.22 -1.91
C LEU A 78 -12.21 6.07 -2.59
N LEU A 79 -11.60 5.18 -1.82
CA LEU A 79 -10.90 4.01 -2.36
C LEU A 79 -11.86 3.10 -3.15
N GLY A 80 -11.49 2.76 -4.39
CA GLY A 80 -12.35 2.07 -5.36
C GLY A 80 -13.50 2.93 -5.91
N ARG A 81 -13.54 4.23 -5.54
CA ARG A 81 -14.53 5.20 -6.00
C ARG A 81 -13.86 6.42 -6.64
N GLY A 82 -12.75 6.18 -7.33
CA GLY A 82 -11.92 7.20 -7.97
C GLY A 82 -10.52 7.31 -7.37
N VAL A 83 -10.31 6.92 -6.13
CA VAL A 83 -8.99 6.76 -5.52
C VAL A 83 -8.54 5.30 -5.69
N SER A 84 -7.27 5.09 -6.04
CA SER A 84 -6.65 3.77 -6.19
C SER A 84 -5.23 3.74 -5.60
N TRP A 85 -4.80 2.56 -5.15
CA TRP A 85 -3.43 2.27 -4.72
C TRP A 85 -2.68 1.37 -5.72
N CYS A 86 -3.26 1.08 -6.87
CA CYS A 86 -2.70 0.18 -7.89
C CYS A 86 -2.93 0.77 -9.29
N GLY A 87 -1.89 1.26 -9.93
CA GLY A 87 -1.98 1.81 -11.28
C GLY A 87 -2.32 0.75 -12.32
N THR A 88 -1.66 -0.40 -12.25
CA THR A 88 -1.87 -1.52 -13.18
C THR A 88 -3.22 -2.20 -13.00
N CYS A 89 -3.80 -2.20 -11.77
CA CYS A 89 -5.13 -2.78 -11.53
C CYS A 89 -6.25 -1.92 -12.12
N ASP A 90 -6.19 -0.62 -11.90
CA ASP A 90 -7.32 0.29 -12.15
C ASP A 90 -7.06 1.28 -13.30
N GLY A 91 -5.82 1.41 -13.77
CA GLY A 91 -5.42 2.42 -14.78
C GLY A 91 -6.24 2.36 -16.06
N MET A 92 -6.66 1.16 -16.48
CA MET A 92 -7.46 0.98 -17.69
C MET A 92 -8.82 1.70 -17.65
N PHE A 93 -9.41 1.92 -16.46
CA PHE A 93 -10.66 2.69 -16.30
C PHE A 93 -10.48 4.19 -16.54
N TYR A 94 -9.23 4.65 -16.57
CA TYR A 94 -8.86 6.06 -16.74
C TYR A 94 -8.23 6.37 -18.10
N ARG A 95 -8.38 5.48 -19.08
CA ARG A 95 -7.93 5.72 -20.46
C ARG A 95 -8.55 7.01 -21.01
N GLY A 96 -7.68 7.93 -21.47
CA GLY A 96 -8.07 9.21 -22.03
C GLY A 96 -8.63 10.21 -21.01
N LYS A 97 -8.51 9.95 -19.71
CA LYS A 97 -8.96 10.81 -18.60
C LYS A 97 -7.78 11.53 -17.97
N LYS A 98 -8.08 12.56 -17.18
CA LYS A 98 -7.10 13.30 -16.39
C LYS A 98 -6.95 12.66 -15.01
N VAL A 99 -5.73 12.28 -14.63
CA VAL A 99 -5.45 11.67 -13.34
C VAL A 99 -4.35 12.37 -12.56
N ALA A 100 -4.38 12.25 -11.23
CA ALA A 100 -3.27 12.62 -10.37
C ALA A 100 -2.57 11.37 -9.83
N VAL A 101 -1.26 11.44 -9.71
CA VAL A 101 -0.41 10.50 -9.00
C VAL A 101 0.17 11.20 -7.78
N LEU A 102 -0.06 10.65 -6.61
CA LEU A 102 0.53 11.12 -5.34
C LEU A 102 1.52 10.07 -4.87
N SER A 103 2.82 10.37 -4.84
CA SER A 103 3.82 9.37 -4.47
C SER A 103 4.76 9.80 -3.35
N ALA A 104 5.02 8.87 -2.44
CA ALA A 104 5.97 9.04 -1.34
C ALA A 104 7.33 8.37 -1.61
N TRP A 105 7.55 7.78 -2.80
CA TRP A 105 8.77 7.06 -3.13
C TRP A 105 8.99 6.89 -4.65
N THR A 106 10.20 6.49 -5.03
CA THR A 106 10.60 6.34 -6.44
C THR A 106 9.80 5.28 -7.22
N GLY A 107 9.27 4.23 -6.57
CA GLY A 107 8.44 3.22 -7.25
C GLY A 107 7.12 3.77 -7.82
N GLY A 108 6.66 4.93 -7.35
CA GLY A 108 5.52 5.61 -7.97
C GLY A 108 5.82 6.24 -9.33
N ILE A 109 7.11 6.31 -9.74
CA ILE A 109 7.53 6.79 -11.06
C ILE A 109 7.09 5.81 -12.14
N GLU A 110 7.39 4.53 -11.98
CA GLU A 110 7.01 3.47 -12.93
C GLU A 110 5.48 3.39 -13.09
N GLU A 111 4.75 3.54 -11.99
CA GLU A 111 3.29 3.58 -12.00
C GLU A 111 2.76 4.82 -12.75
N ALA A 112 3.39 5.98 -12.57
CA ALA A 112 3.02 7.20 -13.28
C ALA A 112 3.34 7.13 -14.78
N GLU A 113 4.46 6.53 -15.16
CA GLU A 113 4.84 6.26 -16.56
C GLU A 113 3.82 5.32 -17.22
N PHE A 114 3.42 4.25 -16.53
CA PHE A 114 2.36 3.36 -17.01
C PHE A 114 1.04 4.11 -17.22
N LEU A 115 0.63 4.93 -16.25
CA LEU A 115 -0.58 5.73 -16.35
C LEU A 115 -0.51 6.78 -17.45
N ALA A 116 0.66 7.38 -17.71
CA ALA A 116 0.88 8.32 -18.80
C ALA A 116 0.69 7.69 -20.19
N GLY A 117 0.91 6.38 -20.30
CA GLY A 117 0.59 5.61 -21.50
C GLY A 117 -0.92 5.37 -21.73
N LEU A 118 -1.77 5.65 -20.74
CA LEU A 118 -3.20 5.40 -20.76
C LEU A 118 -4.04 6.67 -20.67
N ALA A 119 -3.75 7.52 -19.70
CA ALA A 119 -4.48 8.75 -19.43
C ALA A 119 -4.19 9.85 -20.45
N SER A 120 -5.05 10.85 -20.55
CA SER A 120 -4.81 12.02 -21.38
C SER A 120 -3.84 13.02 -20.72
N GLU A 121 -3.82 13.05 -19.40
CA GLU A 121 -2.97 13.93 -18.59
C GLU A 121 -2.67 13.26 -17.25
N VAL A 122 -1.41 13.26 -16.83
CA VAL A 122 -0.97 12.77 -15.52
C VAL A 122 -0.25 13.89 -14.78
N ASP A 123 -0.80 14.28 -13.64
CA ASP A 123 -0.21 15.23 -12.72
C ASP A 123 0.43 14.46 -11.54
N TYR A 124 1.72 14.70 -11.31
CA TYR A 124 2.48 13.98 -10.29
C TYR A 124 2.81 14.90 -9.11
N TYR A 125 2.41 14.50 -7.92
CA TYR A 125 2.65 15.21 -6.65
C TYR A 125 3.53 14.40 -5.72
N LEU A 126 4.45 15.06 -5.06
CA LEU A 126 5.34 14.47 -4.06
C LEU A 126 4.66 14.46 -2.69
N LEU A 127 4.33 13.28 -2.17
CA LEU A 127 3.96 13.09 -0.75
C LEU A 127 5.18 13.13 0.17
N ALA A 128 6.33 12.67 -0.34
CA ALA A 128 7.64 12.80 0.28
C ALA A 128 8.69 13.04 -0.82
N GLN A 129 9.77 13.71 -0.46
CA GLN A 129 10.84 14.03 -1.42
C GLN A 129 11.56 12.75 -1.90
N HIS A 130 11.70 12.62 -3.19
CA HIS A 130 12.48 11.58 -3.86
C HIS A 130 12.91 12.05 -5.25
N ALA A 131 13.92 11.39 -5.81
CA ALA A 131 14.45 11.73 -7.13
C ALA A 131 13.38 11.55 -8.21
N GLN A 132 13.43 12.43 -9.21
CA GLN A 132 12.57 12.39 -10.39
C GLN A 132 13.45 12.25 -11.64
N PRO A 133 12.98 11.60 -12.73
CA PRO A 133 13.67 11.58 -14.02
C PRO A 133 13.73 13.00 -14.63
N GLU A 134 14.71 13.25 -15.48
CA GLU A 134 14.90 14.56 -16.12
C GLU A 134 13.74 14.95 -17.06
N ASN A 135 13.18 13.97 -17.78
CA ASN A 135 12.11 14.19 -18.76
C ASN A 135 10.99 13.16 -18.56
N PRO A 136 10.19 13.31 -17.48
CA PRO A 136 9.09 12.38 -17.23
C PRO A 136 7.94 12.58 -18.23
N PRO A 137 7.19 11.52 -18.57
CA PRO A 137 6.02 11.63 -19.44
C PRO A 137 4.78 12.16 -18.70
N TYR A 138 4.94 12.70 -17.51
CA TYR A 138 3.91 13.31 -16.67
C TYR A 138 4.35 14.70 -16.23
N ARG A 139 3.40 15.50 -15.76
CA ARG A 139 3.69 16.84 -15.22
C ARG A 139 3.99 16.75 -13.73
N LEU A 140 5.19 17.15 -13.32
CA LEU A 140 5.50 17.33 -11.90
C LEU A 140 4.83 18.61 -11.39
N CYS A 141 3.98 18.48 -10.39
CA CYS A 141 3.19 19.56 -9.83
C CYS A 141 3.72 20.00 -8.47
N GLU A 142 3.64 21.30 -8.23
CA GLU A 142 3.89 21.90 -6.94
C GLU A 142 2.67 21.75 -6.02
N GLY A 143 2.92 21.91 -4.72
CA GLY A 143 1.88 21.84 -3.69
C GLY A 143 1.85 20.47 -3.00
N LYS A 144 1.71 20.53 -1.67
CA LYS A 144 1.65 19.35 -0.82
C LYS A 144 0.20 18.88 -0.69
N PRO A 145 -0.12 17.64 -1.10
CA PRO A 145 -1.46 17.07 -0.91
C PRO A 145 -1.89 17.08 0.57
N GLN A 146 -3.10 17.56 0.82
CA GLN A 146 -3.69 17.69 2.16
C GLN A 146 -4.94 16.85 2.35
N SER A 147 -5.83 16.79 1.36
CA SER A 147 -7.06 16.01 1.42
C SER A 147 -7.63 15.74 0.03
N ILE A 148 -8.56 14.79 -0.03
CA ILE A 148 -9.28 14.44 -1.24
C ILE A 148 -10.77 14.45 -0.91
N ARG A 149 -11.57 15.02 -1.80
CA ARG A 149 -13.03 14.95 -1.71
C ARG A 149 -13.64 14.72 -3.09
N ARG A 150 -14.89 14.28 -3.10
CA ARG A 150 -15.66 14.15 -4.34
C ARG A 150 -16.56 15.37 -4.51
N GLU A 151 -16.56 15.92 -5.71
CA GLU A 151 -17.53 16.90 -6.15
C GLU A 151 -18.16 16.40 -7.45
N GLU A 152 -19.46 16.15 -7.41
CA GLU A 152 -20.19 15.58 -8.56
C GLU A 152 -19.52 14.30 -9.10
N ASN A 153 -18.99 14.37 -10.32
CA ASN A 153 -18.36 13.24 -11.01
C ASN A 153 -16.84 13.26 -10.94
N GLN A 154 -16.22 14.24 -10.28
CA GLN A 154 -14.77 14.38 -10.20
C GLN A 154 -14.26 14.31 -8.76
N LEU A 155 -12.98 14.02 -8.62
CA LEU A 155 -12.24 14.14 -7.39
C LEU A 155 -11.56 15.51 -7.34
N VAL A 156 -11.62 16.14 -6.18
CA VAL A 156 -10.88 17.37 -5.90
C VAL A 156 -9.72 17.02 -4.96
N LEU A 157 -8.52 17.23 -5.46
CA LEU A 157 -7.30 17.20 -4.66
C LEU A 157 -7.08 18.59 -4.07
N VAL A 158 -7.06 18.68 -2.74
CA VAL A 158 -6.69 19.89 -2.02
C VAL A 158 -5.22 19.84 -1.69
N THR A 159 -4.48 20.87 -2.04
CA THR A 159 -3.07 21.05 -1.70
C THR A 159 -2.88 22.39 -0.99
N ASP A 160 -1.69 22.65 -0.46
CA ASP A 160 -1.33 23.99 0.07
C ASP A 160 -1.18 25.07 -1.01
N ALA A 161 -1.10 24.65 -2.29
CA ALA A 161 -1.04 25.57 -3.46
C ALA A 161 -2.41 25.81 -4.12
N GLY A 162 -3.46 25.06 -3.77
CA GLY A 162 -4.79 25.20 -4.36
C GLY A 162 -5.56 23.89 -4.49
N GLU A 163 -6.66 23.95 -5.25
CA GLU A 163 -7.55 22.82 -5.49
C GLU A 163 -7.53 22.44 -6.96
N TYR A 164 -7.45 21.15 -7.23
CA TYR A 164 -7.32 20.60 -8.58
C TYR A 164 -8.30 19.46 -8.81
N ARG A 165 -8.88 19.37 -10.00
CA ARG A 165 -9.89 18.37 -10.35
C ARG A 165 -9.32 17.27 -11.22
N TYR A 166 -9.70 16.03 -10.89
CA TYR A 166 -9.26 14.81 -11.56
C TYR A 166 -10.41 13.81 -11.71
N ASP A 167 -10.32 12.97 -12.73
CA ASP A 167 -11.21 11.81 -12.90
C ASP A 167 -10.80 10.67 -11.99
N GLY A 168 -9.50 10.56 -11.65
CA GLY A 168 -8.94 9.57 -10.75
C GLY A 168 -7.70 10.08 -10.03
N ILE A 169 -7.45 9.54 -8.83
CA ILE A 169 -6.27 9.83 -8.03
C ILE A 169 -5.61 8.52 -7.62
N PHE A 170 -4.37 8.33 -8.00
CA PHE A 170 -3.56 7.17 -7.68
C PHE A 170 -2.54 7.54 -6.59
N ILE A 171 -2.44 6.72 -5.54
CA ILE A 171 -1.63 7.05 -4.37
C ILE A 171 -0.66 5.91 -4.08
N PHE A 172 0.64 6.20 -4.21
CA PHE A 172 1.70 5.22 -4.05
C PHE A 172 2.57 5.55 -2.84
N ARG A 173 2.67 4.57 -1.93
CA ARG A 173 3.49 4.67 -0.71
C ARG A 173 4.35 3.43 -0.57
N PRO A 174 5.58 3.55 -0.03
CA PRO A 174 6.39 2.37 0.25
C PRO A 174 5.71 1.52 1.32
N ALA A 175 5.88 0.20 1.24
CA ALA A 175 5.64 -0.67 2.37
C ALA A 175 6.59 -0.26 3.52
N VAL A 176 6.18 -0.45 4.80
CA VAL A 176 7.12 -0.29 5.92
C VAL A 176 8.19 -1.34 5.77
N SER A 177 9.44 -0.91 5.85
CA SER A 177 10.57 -1.81 5.69
C SER A 177 10.55 -2.90 6.78
N PRO A 178 10.65 -4.18 6.42
CA PRO A 178 10.66 -5.29 7.36
C PRO A 178 11.81 -5.25 8.38
N ASP A 179 12.90 -4.54 8.08
CA ASP A 179 14.03 -4.32 8.98
C ASP A 179 13.68 -3.48 10.22
N THR A 180 12.57 -2.75 10.17
CA THR A 180 12.01 -2.07 11.36
C THR A 180 11.55 -3.07 12.42
N LEU A 181 10.99 -4.22 12.00
CA LEU A 181 10.51 -5.27 12.90
C LEU A 181 11.65 -6.22 13.29
N LEU A 182 12.49 -6.60 12.34
CA LEU A 182 13.65 -7.47 12.53
C LEU A 182 14.92 -6.73 12.12
N PRO A 183 15.59 -6.01 13.05
CA PRO A 183 16.80 -5.26 12.74
C PRO A 183 17.89 -6.15 12.15
N GLY A 184 18.49 -5.70 11.05
CA GLY A 184 19.52 -6.42 10.31
C GLY A 184 19.00 -7.41 9.26
N LEU A 185 17.68 -7.49 9.06
CA LEU A 185 17.11 -8.24 7.94
C LEU A 185 17.55 -7.59 6.62
N LYS A 186 18.11 -8.39 5.71
CA LYS A 186 18.47 -7.91 4.38
C LYS A 186 17.20 -7.62 3.58
N THR A 187 17.12 -6.44 3.00
CA THR A 187 16.02 -6.05 2.13
C THR A 187 16.56 -5.53 0.80
N GLU A 188 15.81 -5.74 -0.27
CA GLU A 188 16.01 -5.10 -1.58
C GLU A 188 14.83 -4.17 -1.83
N GLY A 189 15.04 -2.87 -1.59
CA GLY A 189 13.95 -1.89 -1.54
C GLY A 189 12.99 -2.21 -0.39
N ALA A 190 11.71 -2.40 -0.71
CA ALA A 190 10.66 -2.75 0.26
C ALA A 190 10.43 -4.28 0.40
N PHE A 191 11.22 -5.10 -0.28
CA PHE A 191 11.03 -6.55 -0.35
C PHE A 191 12.11 -7.29 0.44
N ILE A 192 11.75 -8.45 0.97
CA ILE A 192 12.67 -9.41 1.55
C ILE A 192 13.12 -10.35 0.43
N PRO A 193 14.42 -10.37 0.04
CA PRO A 193 14.90 -11.35 -0.94
C PRO A 193 14.78 -12.75 -0.32
N VAL A 194 14.16 -13.66 -1.06
CA VAL A 194 13.96 -15.05 -0.62
C VAL A 194 14.39 -16.02 -1.71
N ASP A 195 14.78 -17.23 -1.30
CA ASP A 195 15.07 -18.31 -2.22
C ASP A 195 13.78 -19.02 -2.69
N ARG A 196 13.94 -20.11 -3.47
CA ARG A 196 12.78 -20.90 -3.95
C ARG A 196 11.99 -21.58 -2.83
N ARG A 197 12.51 -21.66 -1.63
CA ARG A 197 11.87 -22.23 -0.43
C ARG A 197 11.29 -21.15 0.48
N MET A 198 11.33 -19.87 0.05
CA MET A 198 10.87 -18.70 0.80
C MET A 198 11.68 -18.43 2.08
N ALA A 199 12.95 -18.80 2.11
CA ALA A 199 13.88 -18.60 3.22
C ALA A 199 15.02 -17.65 2.83
#